data_05c1a479b644e3c4a805df563be8e6bc
#
_entry.id   05c1a479b644e3c4a805df563be8e6bc
#
_cell.length_a   1.000
_cell.length_b   1.000
_cell.length_c   1.000
_cell.angle_alpha   90.00
_cell.angle_beta   90.00
_cell.angle_gamma   90.00
#
_symmetry.space_group_name_H-M   'P 1'
#
loop_
_entity.id
_entity.type
_entity.pdbx_description
1 polymer ?
#
loop_
_entity_poly.entity_id
_entity_poly.type
_entity_poly.pdbx_seq_one_letter_code
_entity_poly.pdbx_strand_id
1 'polypeptide(L)'
;MKTISFSPPDITEAEIKEVAEALRSGWITTGPRTKKLEKEIANYCGTNKVVCLNSATASLELNLRVLGIGPGDEVITSAYTYTASASVIDHIGAKIVLIDTAAGSYEMDYEKLESVITERTKAIIPVDLAGIPCNYSKIYEIINYKKHLFKPKNKIQKAIGRVVVCADAAHAFGACQNGKKVGNIADFTSFSFHAVKNFTTAEGGASTWKDIAGIDNEELYHEYQLLSLHGQSKDALAKTQLGAWEYDIKGTYYKCNMTDIMAAIGIVQFKRYPELLKRRKAIITKYDEGLAECNVDVLKHYTKEYVSSGHLYLVRLLEKDSAYRNAFITKMAERGIATNVHYKPLPMHSN
;
A
#
# COMPACT_ATOMS: atom_id res chain seq x y z
N MET A 1 2.86 19.41 30.52
CA MET A 1 3.84 18.51 29.87
C MET A 1 3.52 18.49 28.38
N LYS A 2 4.50 18.58 27.45
CA LYS A 2 4.24 18.54 26.01
C LYS A 2 3.86 17.11 25.62
N THR A 3 2.70 16.93 24.98
CA THR A 3 2.21 15.61 24.54
C THR A 3 2.69 15.34 23.13
N ILE A 4 3.14 14.11 22.89
CA ILE A 4 3.52 13.59 21.54
C ILE A 4 2.47 12.56 21.16
N SER A 5 1.61 12.92 20.22
CA SER A 5 0.60 12.02 19.65
C SER A 5 1.25 10.94 18.78
N PHE A 6 0.58 9.79 18.63
CA PHE A 6 1.16 8.64 17.92
C PHE A 6 1.44 8.94 16.44
N SER A 7 0.49 9.45 15.68
CA SER A 7 0.68 9.76 14.26
C SER A 7 -0.36 10.77 13.76
N PRO A 8 -0.34 12.02 14.25
CA PRO A 8 -1.24 13.05 13.77
C PRO A 8 -0.89 13.42 12.32
N PRO A 9 -1.89 13.70 11.46
CA PRO A 9 -1.63 14.23 10.13
C PRO A 9 -1.01 15.64 10.23
N ASP A 10 -0.08 15.94 9.32
CA ASP A 10 0.51 17.27 9.18
C ASP A 10 -0.29 18.07 8.13
N ILE A 11 -1.28 18.82 8.59
CA ILE A 11 -2.16 19.68 7.78
C ILE A 11 -1.83 21.14 8.02
N THR A 12 -1.71 21.92 6.94
CA THR A 12 -1.45 23.35 6.96
C THR A 12 -2.59 24.15 6.30
N GLU A 13 -2.49 25.46 6.36
CA GLU A 13 -3.43 26.36 5.66
C GLU A 13 -3.45 26.14 4.13
N ALA A 14 -2.39 25.54 3.56
CA ALA A 14 -2.34 25.25 2.14
C ALA A 14 -3.30 24.11 1.75
N GLU A 15 -3.37 23.04 2.56
CA GLU A 15 -4.36 21.96 2.36
C GLU A 15 -5.79 22.49 2.56
N ILE A 16 -6.03 23.30 3.60
CA ILE A 16 -7.34 23.89 3.88
C ILE A 16 -7.80 24.74 2.69
N LYS A 17 -6.91 25.59 2.16
CA LYS A 17 -7.21 26.44 1.00
C LYS A 17 -7.55 25.61 -0.23
N GLU A 18 -6.78 24.60 -0.56
CA GLU A 18 -7.01 23.78 -1.76
C GLU A 18 -8.33 22.99 -1.67
N VAL A 19 -8.69 22.49 -0.47
CA VAL A 19 -10.01 21.88 -0.23
C VAL A 19 -11.13 22.90 -0.39
N ALA A 20 -10.97 24.13 0.14
CA ALA A 20 -11.94 25.19 -0.04
C ALA A 20 -12.12 25.55 -1.53
N GLU A 21 -11.04 25.60 -2.31
CA GLU A 21 -11.10 25.81 -3.77
C GLU A 21 -11.78 24.64 -4.49
N ALA A 22 -11.57 23.39 -4.06
CA ALA A 22 -12.30 22.24 -4.61
C ALA A 22 -13.82 22.41 -4.39
N LEU A 23 -14.23 22.76 -3.18
CA LEU A 23 -15.64 23.01 -2.85
C LEU A 23 -16.23 24.17 -3.66
N ARG A 24 -15.53 25.30 -3.77
CA ARG A 24 -15.98 26.48 -4.55
C ARG A 24 -16.10 26.18 -6.04
N SER A 25 -15.28 25.30 -6.58
CA SER A 25 -15.35 24.90 -7.97
C SER A 25 -16.62 24.13 -8.34
N GLY A 26 -17.37 23.62 -7.33
CA GLY A 26 -18.52 22.74 -7.51
C GLY A 26 -18.16 21.32 -7.95
N TRP A 27 -16.87 21.04 -8.22
CA TRP A 27 -16.42 19.69 -8.59
C TRP A 27 -15.84 18.98 -7.37
N ILE A 28 -16.64 18.11 -6.75
CA ILE A 28 -16.30 17.46 -5.48
C ILE A 28 -16.17 15.95 -5.57
N THR A 29 -16.64 15.31 -6.65
CA THR A 29 -16.45 13.89 -6.94
C THR A 29 -15.15 13.66 -7.72
N THR A 30 -14.89 12.46 -8.24
CA THR A 30 -13.72 12.18 -9.10
C THR A 30 -13.68 13.12 -10.30
N GLY A 31 -12.60 13.86 -10.46
CA GLY A 31 -12.49 14.88 -11.50
C GLY A 31 -11.07 15.35 -11.75
N PRO A 32 -10.89 16.64 -12.11
CA PRO A 32 -9.59 17.17 -12.53
C PRO A 32 -8.48 17.03 -11.47
N ARG A 33 -8.80 17.19 -10.18
CA ARG A 33 -7.82 17.05 -9.09
C ARG A 33 -7.34 15.62 -8.91
N THR A 34 -8.26 14.67 -8.97
CA THR A 34 -7.92 13.24 -8.93
C THR A 34 -7.01 12.87 -10.09
N LYS A 35 -7.34 13.27 -11.33
CA LYS A 35 -6.51 13.02 -12.50
C LYS A 35 -5.12 13.66 -12.40
N LYS A 36 -5.04 14.86 -11.84
CA LYS A 36 -3.77 15.53 -11.57
C LYS A 36 -2.93 14.76 -10.56
N LEU A 37 -3.52 14.32 -9.45
CA LEU A 37 -2.82 13.55 -8.42
C LEU A 37 -2.32 12.20 -8.97
N GLU A 38 -3.14 11.50 -9.75
CA GLU A 38 -2.74 10.26 -10.45
C GLU A 38 -1.49 10.47 -11.31
N LYS A 39 -1.47 11.55 -12.10
CA LYS A 39 -0.32 11.89 -12.94
C LYS A 39 0.94 12.24 -12.13
N GLU A 40 0.79 12.99 -11.04
CA GLU A 40 1.91 13.36 -10.16
C GLU A 40 2.50 12.11 -9.47
N ILE A 41 1.65 11.19 -8.98
CA ILE A 41 2.09 9.92 -8.38
C ILE A 41 2.75 9.03 -9.44
N ALA A 42 2.19 8.92 -10.65
CA ALA A 42 2.77 8.13 -11.74
C ALA A 42 4.20 8.60 -12.06
N ASN A 43 4.38 9.90 -12.24
CA ASN A 43 5.69 10.50 -12.50
C ASN A 43 6.67 10.25 -11.33
N TYR A 44 6.20 10.35 -10.10
CA TYR A 44 7.02 10.13 -8.90
C TYR A 44 7.48 8.68 -8.75
N CYS A 45 6.61 7.73 -9.03
CA CYS A 45 6.92 6.30 -8.98
C CYS A 45 7.69 5.83 -10.22
N GLY A 46 7.64 6.58 -11.34
CA GLY A 46 8.20 6.17 -12.62
C GLY A 46 7.37 5.09 -13.29
N THR A 47 6.03 5.15 -13.16
CA THR A 47 5.06 4.25 -13.81
C THR A 47 4.24 5.02 -14.86
N ASN A 48 3.69 4.31 -15.85
CA ASN A 48 2.89 4.94 -16.88
C ASN A 48 1.51 5.40 -16.39
N LYS A 49 0.92 4.65 -15.45
CA LYS A 49 -0.41 4.91 -14.92
C LYS A 49 -0.49 4.68 -13.43
N VAL A 50 -1.42 5.38 -12.82
CA VAL A 50 -1.87 5.24 -11.43
C VAL A 50 -3.38 5.41 -11.41
N VAL A 51 -4.06 4.66 -10.58
CA VAL A 51 -5.45 4.91 -10.23
C VAL A 51 -5.57 5.25 -8.75
N CYS A 52 -6.21 6.38 -8.45
CA CYS A 52 -6.50 6.79 -7.08
C CYS A 52 -7.86 6.26 -6.64
N LEU A 53 -7.88 5.65 -5.46
CA LEU A 53 -9.03 4.98 -4.85
C LEU A 53 -9.28 5.51 -3.44
N ASN A 54 -10.39 5.09 -2.82
CA ASN A 54 -10.73 5.52 -1.48
C ASN A 54 -9.89 4.88 -0.35
N SER A 55 -9.12 3.84 -0.65
CA SER A 55 -8.28 3.15 0.34
C SER A 55 -7.24 2.23 -0.30
N ALA A 56 -6.20 1.84 0.46
CA ALA A 56 -5.29 0.76 0.07
C ALA A 56 -6.00 -0.59 -0.01
N THR A 57 -6.99 -0.84 0.85
CA THR A 57 -7.79 -2.07 0.83
C THR A 57 -8.49 -2.22 -0.52
N ALA A 58 -9.14 -1.16 -1.02
CA ALA A 58 -9.72 -1.16 -2.35
C ALA A 58 -8.67 -1.41 -3.44
N SER A 59 -7.50 -0.78 -3.33
CA SER A 59 -6.39 -1.00 -4.28
C SER A 59 -5.93 -2.46 -4.31
N LEU A 60 -5.69 -3.07 -3.14
CA LEU A 60 -5.29 -4.48 -3.02
C LEU A 60 -6.34 -5.42 -3.64
N GLU A 61 -7.61 -5.21 -3.29
CA GLU A 61 -8.70 -6.04 -3.81
C GLU A 61 -8.84 -5.89 -5.33
N LEU A 62 -8.83 -4.66 -5.85
CA LEU A 62 -8.97 -4.43 -7.29
C LEU A 62 -7.76 -4.99 -8.08
N ASN A 63 -6.54 -4.97 -7.54
CA ASN A 63 -5.39 -5.64 -8.15
C ASN A 63 -5.66 -7.14 -8.34
N LEU A 64 -6.20 -7.82 -7.32
CA LEU A 64 -6.53 -9.25 -7.42
C LEU A 64 -7.67 -9.51 -8.41
N ARG A 65 -8.68 -8.62 -8.47
CA ARG A 65 -9.81 -8.75 -9.42
C ARG A 65 -9.40 -8.54 -10.86
N VAL A 66 -8.58 -7.53 -11.15
CA VAL A 66 -8.01 -7.30 -12.49
C VAL A 66 -7.19 -8.51 -12.96
N LEU A 67 -6.51 -9.16 -12.04
CA LEU A 67 -5.80 -10.41 -12.30
C LEU A 67 -6.73 -11.61 -12.48
N GLY A 68 -8.04 -11.47 -12.25
CA GLY A 68 -9.01 -12.57 -12.37
C GLY A 68 -8.81 -13.66 -11.32
N ILE A 69 -8.28 -13.31 -10.16
CA ILE A 69 -8.07 -14.23 -9.03
C ILE A 69 -9.39 -14.39 -8.27
N GLY A 70 -9.72 -15.60 -7.87
CA GLY A 70 -11.00 -15.90 -7.21
C GLY A 70 -11.08 -17.33 -6.67
N PRO A 71 -12.29 -17.89 -6.55
CA PRO A 71 -12.50 -19.22 -5.99
C PRO A 71 -11.63 -20.31 -6.64
N GLY A 72 -10.99 -21.13 -5.80
CA GLY A 72 -10.05 -22.18 -6.21
C GLY A 72 -8.61 -21.73 -6.39
N ASP A 73 -8.32 -20.42 -6.33
CA ASP A 73 -6.97 -19.88 -6.32
C ASP A 73 -6.44 -19.71 -4.89
N GLU A 74 -5.11 -19.61 -4.78
CA GLU A 74 -4.41 -19.33 -3.54
C GLU A 74 -3.63 -18.02 -3.68
N VAL A 75 -3.67 -17.19 -2.63
CA VAL A 75 -2.86 -15.98 -2.51
C VAL A 75 -2.08 -16.03 -1.20
N ILE A 76 -0.78 -15.80 -1.31
CA ILE A 76 0.15 -15.86 -0.17
C ILE A 76 0.33 -14.46 0.42
N THR A 77 0.31 -14.34 1.75
CA THR A 77 0.69 -13.10 2.46
C THR A 77 1.34 -13.41 3.80
N SER A 78 1.89 -12.38 4.46
CA SER A 78 2.50 -12.51 5.78
C SER A 78 1.45 -12.72 6.88
N ALA A 79 1.76 -13.57 7.86
CA ALA A 79 0.98 -13.68 9.10
C ALA A 79 1.13 -12.41 9.98
N TYR A 80 2.22 -11.66 9.79
CA TYR A 80 2.51 -10.42 10.50
C TYR A 80 2.19 -9.21 9.63
N THR A 81 0.92 -8.85 9.59
CA THR A 81 0.41 -7.73 8.79
C THR A 81 -0.88 -7.17 9.39
N TYR A 82 -1.36 -6.07 8.82
CA TYR A 82 -2.72 -5.58 9.05
C TYR A 82 -3.73 -6.46 8.31
N THR A 83 -4.94 -6.57 8.86
CA THR A 83 -5.98 -7.47 8.33
C THR A 83 -6.27 -7.28 6.84
N ALA A 84 -6.13 -6.05 6.31
CA ALA A 84 -6.46 -5.76 4.91
C ALA A 84 -5.72 -6.65 3.91
N SER A 85 -4.43 -6.96 4.14
CA SER A 85 -3.64 -7.82 3.23
C SER A 85 -4.23 -9.24 3.09
N ALA A 86 -4.92 -9.74 4.11
CA ALA A 86 -5.55 -11.05 4.10
C ALA A 86 -7.04 -10.99 3.74
N SER A 87 -7.79 -10.01 4.28
CA SER A 87 -9.24 -9.92 4.04
C SER A 87 -9.60 -9.69 2.57
N VAL A 88 -8.78 -8.98 1.80
CA VAL A 88 -9.03 -8.82 0.35
C VAL A 88 -8.94 -10.14 -0.41
N ILE A 89 -8.18 -11.11 0.09
CA ILE A 89 -8.09 -12.46 -0.49
C ILE A 89 -9.40 -13.22 -0.25
N ASP A 90 -9.95 -13.09 0.96
CA ASP A 90 -11.24 -13.69 1.31
C ASP A 90 -12.38 -13.04 0.52
N HIS A 91 -12.40 -11.69 0.41
CA HIS A 91 -13.42 -10.96 -0.35
C HIS A 91 -13.57 -11.41 -1.80
N ILE A 92 -12.50 -11.87 -2.43
CA ILE A 92 -12.55 -12.40 -3.80
C ILE A 92 -12.82 -13.92 -3.85
N GLY A 93 -12.98 -14.58 -2.70
CA GLY A 93 -13.21 -16.01 -2.58
C GLY A 93 -11.97 -16.89 -2.83
N ALA A 94 -10.78 -16.33 -2.82
CA ALA A 94 -9.54 -17.09 -2.92
C ALA A 94 -9.11 -17.60 -1.54
N LYS A 95 -8.26 -18.65 -1.53
CA LYS A 95 -7.72 -19.19 -0.29
C LYS A 95 -6.53 -18.36 0.20
N ILE A 96 -6.60 -17.93 1.45
CA ILE A 96 -5.49 -17.27 2.14
C ILE A 96 -4.42 -18.32 2.50
N VAL A 97 -3.16 -18.06 2.13
CA VAL A 97 -1.99 -18.82 2.57
C VAL A 97 -1.09 -17.89 3.37
N LEU A 98 -1.03 -18.11 4.68
CA LEU A 98 -0.20 -17.29 5.57
C LEU A 98 1.20 -17.89 5.71
N ILE A 99 2.21 -17.03 5.60
CA ILE A 99 3.61 -17.34 5.94
C ILE A 99 3.99 -16.54 7.17
N ASP A 100 4.60 -17.21 8.15
CA ASP A 100 5.15 -16.55 9.32
C ASP A 100 6.38 -15.71 8.96
N THR A 101 6.81 -14.84 9.86
CA THR A 101 8.06 -14.10 9.70
C THR A 101 9.25 -15.00 9.95
N ALA A 102 10.39 -14.69 9.32
CA ALA A 102 11.65 -15.32 9.67
C ALA A 102 12.03 -15.01 11.14
N ALA A 103 12.74 -15.94 11.79
CA ALA A 103 13.18 -15.76 13.17
C ALA A 103 13.99 -14.46 13.32
N GLY A 104 13.59 -13.62 14.27
CA GLY A 104 14.25 -12.32 14.51
C GLY A 104 13.93 -11.24 13.46
N SER A 105 13.02 -11.47 12.54
CA SER A 105 12.62 -10.54 11.48
C SER A 105 11.14 -10.17 11.57
N TYR A 106 10.73 -9.15 10.84
CA TYR A 106 9.34 -8.77 10.59
C TYR A 106 8.92 -9.08 9.13
N GLU A 107 9.86 -9.50 8.28
CA GLU A 107 9.59 -9.92 6.92
C GLU A 107 9.12 -11.38 6.88
N MET A 108 8.31 -11.73 5.87
CA MET A 108 7.92 -13.13 5.67
C MET A 108 9.14 -14.03 5.51
N ASP A 109 9.04 -15.26 5.98
CA ASP A 109 10.08 -16.25 5.84
C ASP A 109 10.20 -16.71 4.37
N TYR A 110 11.21 -16.21 3.68
CA TYR A 110 11.44 -16.51 2.25
C TYR A 110 11.81 -17.98 2.01
N GLU A 111 12.38 -18.69 2.99
CA GLU A 111 12.67 -20.12 2.86
C GLU A 111 11.36 -20.92 2.82
N LYS A 112 10.38 -20.52 3.65
CA LYS A 112 9.05 -21.13 3.64
C LYS A 112 8.25 -20.76 2.39
N LEU A 113 8.47 -19.56 1.82
CA LEU A 113 7.76 -19.09 0.63
C LEU A 113 7.86 -20.12 -0.51
N GLU A 114 9.03 -20.68 -0.76
CA GLU A 114 9.21 -21.66 -1.83
C GLU A 114 8.35 -22.92 -1.64
N SER A 115 8.22 -23.38 -0.40
CA SER A 115 7.53 -24.64 -0.08
C SER A 115 6.01 -24.56 -0.19
N VAL A 116 5.41 -23.34 -0.07
CA VAL A 116 3.95 -23.15 -0.09
C VAL A 116 3.38 -22.75 -1.45
N ILE A 117 4.25 -22.49 -2.45
CA ILE A 117 3.81 -22.22 -3.82
C ILE A 117 3.31 -23.50 -4.48
N THR A 118 2.05 -23.48 -4.93
CA THR A 118 1.37 -24.58 -5.63
C THR A 118 0.89 -24.14 -7.02
N GLU A 119 0.31 -25.03 -7.79
CA GLU A 119 -0.36 -24.72 -9.08
C GLU A 119 -1.54 -23.76 -8.92
N ARG A 120 -2.14 -23.70 -7.72
CA ARG A 120 -3.23 -22.78 -7.39
C ARG A 120 -2.75 -21.39 -7.01
N THR A 121 -1.49 -21.24 -6.64
CA THR A 121 -0.93 -19.93 -6.24
C THR A 121 -0.92 -18.97 -7.42
N LYS A 122 -1.63 -17.83 -7.30
CA LYS A 122 -1.72 -16.83 -8.38
C LYS A 122 -1.00 -15.53 -8.02
N ALA A 123 -1.00 -15.14 -6.74
CA ALA A 123 -0.34 -13.94 -6.29
C ALA A 123 0.33 -14.11 -4.92
N ILE A 124 1.28 -13.23 -4.66
CA ILE A 124 1.87 -12.99 -3.34
C ILE A 124 1.63 -11.53 -2.99
N ILE A 125 1.19 -11.26 -1.75
CA ILE A 125 1.07 -9.93 -1.18
C ILE A 125 2.17 -9.75 -0.13
N PRO A 126 3.39 -9.34 -0.51
CA PRO A 126 4.41 -8.92 0.45
C PRO A 126 4.02 -7.59 1.08
N VAL A 127 4.42 -7.37 2.34
CA VAL A 127 4.06 -6.17 3.10
C VAL A 127 5.31 -5.35 3.40
N ASP A 128 5.39 -4.15 2.86
CA ASP A 128 6.49 -3.19 3.06
C ASP A 128 6.37 -2.51 4.43
N LEU A 129 6.54 -3.31 5.49
CA LEU A 129 6.30 -2.91 6.87
C LEU A 129 7.18 -1.72 7.29
N ALA A 130 6.61 -0.81 8.08
CA ALA A 130 7.27 0.38 8.61
C ALA A 130 7.84 1.34 7.53
N GLY A 131 7.56 1.05 6.25
CA GLY A 131 8.07 1.79 5.11
C GLY A 131 9.37 1.24 4.53
N ILE A 132 9.78 0.04 4.95
CA ILE A 132 10.94 -0.67 4.44
C ILE A 132 10.48 -1.62 3.34
N PRO A 133 11.03 -1.53 2.10
CA PRO A 133 10.70 -2.47 1.04
C PRO A 133 11.12 -3.90 1.40
N CYS A 134 10.25 -4.88 1.13
CA CYS A 134 10.59 -6.29 1.20
C CYS A 134 11.78 -6.64 0.31
N ASN A 135 12.42 -7.78 0.55
CA ASN A 135 13.45 -8.29 -0.36
C ASN A 135 12.83 -8.81 -1.67
N TYR A 136 12.45 -7.86 -2.56
CA TYR A 136 11.83 -8.21 -3.84
C TYR A 136 12.73 -9.06 -4.73
N SER A 137 14.05 -8.89 -4.66
CA SER A 137 14.98 -9.72 -5.43
C SER A 137 14.83 -11.20 -5.06
N LYS A 138 14.74 -11.49 -3.75
CA LYS A 138 14.55 -12.87 -3.26
C LYS A 138 13.17 -13.41 -3.61
N ILE A 139 12.11 -12.59 -3.49
CA ILE A 139 10.77 -13.00 -3.93
C ILE A 139 10.77 -13.38 -5.41
N TYR A 140 11.32 -12.51 -6.28
CA TYR A 140 11.38 -12.78 -7.72
C TYR A 140 12.24 -14.01 -8.08
N GLU A 141 13.35 -14.23 -7.38
CA GLU A 141 14.16 -15.45 -7.52
C GLU A 141 13.30 -16.70 -7.29
N ILE A 142 12.59 -16.76 -6.16
CA ILE A 142 11.76 -17.92 -5.77
C ILE A 142 10.61 -18.15 -6.75
N ILE A 143 9.84 -17.11 -7.10
CA ILE A 143 8.69 -17.28 -7.99
C ILE A 143 9.11 -17.59 -9.43
N ASN A 144 10.28 -17.14 -9.88
CA ASN A 144 10.83 -17.51 -11.17
C ASN A 144 11.30 -18.97 -11.18
N TYR A 145 11.89 -19.45 -10.09
CA TYR A 145 12.24 -20.87 -9.93
C TYR A 145 10.98 -21.76 -9.99
N LYS A 146 9.89 -21.35 -9.36
CA LYS A 146 8.60 -22.06 -9.32
C LYS A 146 7.68 -21.78 -10.51
N LYS A 147 8.10 -21.00 -11.52
CA LYS A 147 7.22 -20.60 -12.64
C LYS A 147 6.58 -21.77 -13.40
N HIS A 148 7.21 -22.96 -13.39
CA HIS A 148 6.68 -24.16 -14.02
C HIS A 148 5.36 -24.66 -13.40
N LEU A 149 5.06 -24.29 -12.15
CA LEU A 149 3.79 -24.60 -11.48
C LEU A 149 2.67 -23.60 -11.85
N PHE A 150 3.02 -22.45 -12.39
CA PHE A 150 2.05 -21.38 -12.62
C PHE A 150 1.11 -21.67 -13.79
N LYS A 151 -0.18 -21.68 -13.53
CA LYS A 151 -1.25 -21.86 -14.53
C LYS A 151 -2.06 -20.59 -14.70
N PRO A 152 -1.78 -19.78 -15.74
CA PRO A 152 -2.46 -18.50 -15.96
C PRO A 152 -3.94 -18.70 -16.34
N LYS A 153 -4.81 -17.82 -15.83
CA LYS A 153 -6.27 -17.84 -16.08
C LYS A 153 -6.74 -16.74 -17.03
N ASN A 154 -5.96 -15.67 -17.19
CA ASN A 154 -6.31 -14.56 -18.09
C ASN A 154 -5.10 -14.01 -18.85
N LYS A 155 -5.33 -13.00 -19.73
CA LYS A 155 -4.30 -12.39 -20.56
C LYS A 155 -3.16 -11.78 -19.74
N ILE A 156 -3.47 -11.14 -18.60
CA ILE A 156 -2.48 -10.45 -17.75
C ILE A 156 -1.58 -11.49 -17.05
N GLN A 157 -2.18 -12.51 -16.43
CA GLN A 157 -1.42 -13.61 -15.81
C GLN A 157 -0.54 -14.32 -16.83
N LYS A 158 -1.06 -14.54 -18.06
CA LYS A 158 -0.29 -15.17 -19.15
C LYS A 158 0.91 -14.30 -19.57
N ALA A 159 0.72 -13.00 -19.68
CA ALA A 159 1.79 -12.07 -20.02
C ALA A 159 2.89 -12.01 -18.96
N ILE A 160 2.52 -12.06 -17.67
CA ILE A 160 3.48 -12.11 -16.55
C ILE A 160 4.19 -13.47 -16.48
N GLY A 161 3.48 -14.57 -16.74
CA GLY A 161 4.04 -15.93 -16.88
C GLY A 161 4.54 -16.58 -15.58
N ARG A 162 4.21 -16.04 -14.42
CA ARG A 162 4.57 -16.53 -13.08
C ARG A 162 3.60 -15.99 -12.02
N VAL A 163 3.76 -16.45 -10.78
CA VAL A 163 3.03 -15.88 -9.64
C VAL A 163 3.24 -14.36 -9.60
N VAL A 164 2.15 -13.61 -9.45
CA VAL A 164 2.15 -12.14 -9.51
C VAL A 164 2.50 -11.55 -8.15
N VAL A 165 3.31 -10.50 -8.12
CA VAL A 165 3.66 -9.79 -6.89
C VAL A 165 2.78 -8.54 -6.77
N CYS A 166 1.86 -8.54 -5.79
CA CYS A 166 0.96 -7.45 -5.46
C CYS A 166 1.38 -6.83 -4.12
N ALA A 167 2.28 -5.86 -4.11
CA ALA A 167 2.81 -5.29 -2.89
C ALA A 167 1.76 -4.53 -2.08
N ASP A 168 1.65 -4.86 -0.78
CA ASP A 168 1.03 -3.99 0.22
C ASP A 168 2.08 -2.98 0.69
N ALA A 169 2.12 -1.85 0.01
CA ALA A 169 3.02 -0.75 0.28
C ALA A 169 2.32 0.39 1.06
N ALA A 170 1.32 0.04 1.89
CA ALA A 170 0.57 1.01 2.69
C ALA A 170 1.45 1.88 3.59
N HIS A 171 2.67 1.44 3.90
CA HIS A 171 3.66 2.19 4.67
C HIS A 171 4.80 2.78 3.81
N ALA A 172 4.92 2.41 2.53
CA ALA A 172 6.15 2.59 1.79
C ALA A 172 6.09 3.64 0.67
N PHE A 173 5.05 4.49 0.61
CA PHE A 173 5.05 5.60 -0.33
C PHE A 173 6.28 6.48 -0.09
N GLY A 174 7.10 6.70 -1.13
CA GLY A 174 8.35 7.43 -1.03
C GLY A 174 9.61 6.59 -0.79
N ALA A 175 9.47 5.34 -0.39
CA ALA A 175 10.61 4.43 -0.28
C ALA A 175 11.20 4.07 -1.64
N CYS A 176 12.46 3.60 -1.62
CA CYS A 176 13.11 3.07 -2.83
C CYS A 176 14.02 1.89 -2.50
N GLN A 177 14.26 1.03 -3.48
CA GLN A 177 15.19 -0.10 -3.40
C GLN A 177 15.98 -0.19 -4.71
N ASN A 178 17.30 -0.32 -4.60
CA ASN A 178 18.20 -0.39 -5.75
C ASN A 178 17.96 0.74 -6.77
N GLY A 179 17.76 1.97 -6.29
CA GLY A 179 17.52 3.15 -7.11
C GLY A 179 16.10 3.27 -7.71
N LYS A 180 15.22 2.26 -7.53
CA LYS A 180 13.84 2.29 -8.01
C LYS A 180 12.87 2.66 -6.89
N LYS A 181 11.89 3.51 -7.20
CA LYS A 181 10.81 3.84 -6.26
C LYS A 181 9.88 2.64 -6.03
N VAL A 182 9.44 2.47 -4.78
CA VAL A 182 8.28 1.64 -4.48
C VAL A 182 7.10 2.20 -5.26
N GLY A 183 6.34 1.32 -5.91
CA GLY A 183 5.36 1.65 -6.95
C GLY A 183 5.79 1.13 -8.32
N ASN A 184 7.11 0.95 -8.55
CA ASN A 184 7.66 0.38 -9.79
C ASN A 184 8.65 -0.76 -9.53
N ILE A 185 8.50 -1.48 -8.40
CA ILE A 185 9.32 -2.64 -8.03
C ILE A 185 8.51 -3.94 -8.14
N ALA A 186 7.35 -4.01 -7.48
CA ALA A 186 6.39 -5.10 -7.61
C ALA A 186 5.64 -5.03 -8.95
N ASP A 187 4.94 -6.08 -9.34
CA ASP A 187 4.10 -6.06 -10.54
C ASP A 187 2.94 -5.09 -10.38
N PHE A 188 2.27 -5.16 -9.22
CA PHE A 188 1.27 -4.22 -8.75
C PHE A 188 1.64 -3.72 -7.35
N THR A 189 1.33 -2.47 -7.05
CA THR A 189 1.63 -1.86 -5.75
C THR A 189 0.43 -1.09 -5.24
N SER A 190 0.05 -1.32 -3.99
CA SER A 190 -1.04 -0.61 -3.31
C SER A 190 -0.50 0.32 -2.24
N PHE A 191 -0.83 1.61 -2.33
CA PHE A 191 -0.49 2.64 -1.35
C PHE A 191 -1.69 3.03 -0.52
N SER A 192 -1.45 3.37 0.75
CA SER A 192 -2.44 3.97 1.65
C SER A 192 -2.15 5.45 1.86
N PHE A 193 -3.20 6.24 1.79
CA PHE A 193 -3.20 7.67 2.08
C PHE A 193 -4.15 8.00 3.23
N HIS A 194 -4.40 7.02 4.11
CA HIS A 194 -5.13 7.22 5.35
C HIS A 194 -4.46 8.29 6.24
N ALA A 195 -5.24 8.95 7.11
CA ALA A 195 -4.82 10.08 7.93
C ALA A 195 -3.52 9.86 8.73
N VAL A 196 -3.23 8.64 9.17
CA VAL A 196 -2.02 8.31 9.95
C VAL A 196 -0.78 8.06 9.10
N LYS A 197 -0.90 8.04 7.76
CA LYS A 197 0.23 7.75 6.86
C LYS A 197 1.11 9.00 6.63
N ASN A 198 2.31 8.75 6.11
CA ASN A 198 3.29 9.81 5.83
C ASN A 198 2.79 10.86 4.83
N PHE A 199 1.99 10.39 3.89
CA PHE A 199 1.28 11.16 2.88
C PHE A 199 -0.21 10.85 3.05
N THR A 200 -1.04 11.87 3.13
CA THR A 200 -2.47 11.66 3.41
C THR A 200 -3.39 12.41 2.46
N THR A 201 -4.57 11.82 2.25
CA THR A 201 -5.74 12.42 1.63
C THR A 201 -6.96 12.35 2.57
N ALA A 202 -6.74 12.25 3.89
CA ALA A 202 -7.66 11.87 4.96
C ALA A 202 -8.00 10.38 4.90
N GLU A 203 -8.81 9.96 3.98
CA GLU A 203 -8.95 8.60 3.47
C GLU A 203 -8.44 8.56 2.04
N GLY A 204 -7.87 7.43 1.61
CA GLY A 204 -7.41 7.25 0.24
C GLY A 204 -6.39 6.14 0.07
N GLY A 205 -6.13 5.86 -1.18
CA GLY A 205 -5.11 4.95 -1.63
C GLY A 205 -4.86 5.08 -3.12
N ALA A 206 -3.89 4.35 -3.61
CA ALA A 206 -3.62 4.28 -5.04
C ALA A 206 -3.08 2.92 -5.43
N SER A 207 -3.40 2.49 -6.64
CA SER A 207 -2.74 1.36 -7.30
C SER A 207 -1.81 1.86 -8.39
N THR A 208 -0.60 1.30 -8.42
CA THR A 208 0.36 1.46 -9.51
C THR A 208 0.76 0.08 -10.03
N TRP A 209 1.28 0.02 -11.24
CA TRP A 209 1.78 -1.22 -11.84
C TRP A 209 2.94 -0.97 -12.79
N LYS A 210 3.77 -1.99 -12.97
CA LYS A 210 4.81 -1.99 -14.00
C LYS A 210 4.19 -2.25 -15.37
N ASP A 211 4.84 -1.78 -16.42
CA ASP A 211 4.47 -2.17 -17.76
C ASP A 211 4.53 -3.68 -17.94
N ILE A 212 3.46 -4.25 -18.48
CA ILE A 212 3.32 -5.67 -18.74
C ILE A 212 3.30 -5.85 -20.26
N ALA A 213 4.25 -6.61 -20.79
CA ALA A 213 4.37 -6.82 -22.24
C ALA A 213 3.04 -7.34 -22.85
N GLY A 214 2.54 -6.65 -23.86
CA GLY A 214 1.29 -7.01 -24.55
C GLY A 214 -0.01 -6.62 -23.79
N ILE A 215 0.09 -5.87 -22.70
CA ILE A 215 -1.06 -5.28 -21.99
C ILE A 215 -1.01 -3.76 -22.14
N ASP A 216 -2.09 -3.18 -22.66
CA ASP A 216 -2.22 -1.73 -22.79
C ASP A 216 -2.54 -1.11 -21.43
N ASN A 217 -1.75 -0.10 -21.03
CA ASN A 217 -1.92 0.61 -19.77
C ASN A 217 -3.21 1.44 -19.71
N GLU A 218 -3.72 1.93 -20.84
CA GLU A 218 -5.02 2.63 -20.90
C GLU A 218 -6.18 1.65 -20.70
N GLU A 219 -6.15 0.47 -21.35
CA GLU A 219 -7.14 -0.58 -21.12
C GLU A 219 -7.14 -1.02 -19.66
N LEU A 220 -5.96 -1.26 -19.07
CA LEU A 220 -5.84 -1.66 -17.67
C LEU A 220 -6.35 -0.56 -16.72
N TYR A 221 -6.01 0.70 -16.98
CA TYR A 221 -6.53 1.84 -16.23
C TYR A 221 -8.06 1.94 -16.32
N HIS A 222 -8.62 1.73 -17.52
CA HIS A 222 -10.07 1.72 -17.73
C HIS A 222 -10.76 0.59 -16.95
N GLU A 223 -10.15 -0.58 -16.87
CA GLU A 223 -10.65 -1.69 -16.05
C GLU A 223 -10.78 -1.30 -14.56
N TYR A 224 -9.76 -0.63 -14.00
CA TYR A 224 -9.86 -0.07 -12.64
C TYR A 224 -10.97 0.96 -12.49
N GLN A 225 -11.20 1.79 -13.51
CA GLN A 225 -12.31 2.75 -13.49
C GLN A 225 -13.66 2.04 -13.47
N LEU A 226 -13.85 1.02 -14.29
CA LEU A 226 -15.07 0.18 -14.27
C LEU A 226 -15.29 -0.45 -12.90
N LEU A 227 -14.26 -1.09 -12.35
CA LEU A 227 -14.32 -1.76 -11.05
C LEU A 227 -14.62 -0.80 -9.91
N SER A 228 -14.12 0.43 -9.95
CA SER A 228 -14.28 1.43 -8.88
C SER A 228 -15.51 2.32 -9.01
N LEU A 229 -16.22 2.29 -10.13
CA LEU A 229 -17.34 3.20 -10.47
C LEU A 229 -18.59 2.44 -10.95
N HIS A 230 -19.02 1.40 -10.25
CA HIS A 230 -20.25 0.63 -10.56
C HIS A 230 -20.29 0.00 -11.95
N GLY A 231 -19.16 -0.22 -12.61
CA GLY A 231 -19.10 -0.74 -13.97
C GLY A 231 -19.57 0.24 -15.05
N GLN A 232 -19.66 1.53 -14.74
CA GLN A 232 -20.08 2.54 -15.71
C GLN A 232 -18.98 2.78 -16.74
N SER A 233 -19.35 2.71 -18.03
CA SER A 233 -18.43 2.90 -19.15
C SER A 233 -17.91 4.35 -19.30
N LYS A 234 -18.52 5.31 -18.59
CA LYS A 234 -18.09 6.72 -18.55
C LYS A 234 -18.06 7.22 -17.12
N ASP A 235 -16.99 7.89 -16.74
CA ASP A 235 -16.89 8.60 -15.47
C ASP A 235 -17.69 9.92 -15.47
N ALA A 236 -17.76 10.60 -14.32
CA ALA A 236 -18.51 11.85 -14.21
C ALA A 236 -17.94 12.95 -15.12
N LEU A 237 -16.62 12.99 -15.33
CA LEU A 237 -15.97 13.99 -16.18
C LEU A 237 -16.32 13.77 -17.67
N ALA A 238 -16.31 12.53 -18.13
CA ALA A 238 -16.71 12.19 -19.50
C ALA A 238 -18.19 12.51 -19.79
N LYS A 239 -19.07 12.41 -18.77
CA LYS A 239 -20.50 12.72 -18.88
C LYS A 239 -20.81 14.23 -19.02
N THR A 240 -19.86 15.12 -18.74
CA THR A 240 -20.08 16.58 -18.88
C THR A 240 -20.03 17.07 -20.33
N GLN A 241 -19.57 16.24 -21.27
CA GLN A 241 -19.60 16.59 -22.68
C GLN A 241 -21.05 16.64 -23.21
N LEU A 242 -21.35 17.60 -24.05
CA LEU A 242 -22.68 17.76 -24.65
C LEU A 242 -23.08 16.47 -25.37
N GLY A 243 -24.26 15.94 -25.03
CA GLY A 243 -24.79 14.70 -25.62
C GLY A 243 -24.20 13.40 -25.03
N ALA A 244 -23.31 13.46 -24.04
CA ALA A 244 -22.63 12.28 -23.46
C ALA A 244 -23.39 11.62 -22.30
N TRP A 245 -24.72 11.82 -22.19
CA TRP A 245 -25.53 11.26 -21.11
C TRP A 245 -25.63 9.72 -21.15
N GLU A 246 -25.54 9.12 -22.32
CA GLU A 246 -25.65 7.69 -22.51
C GLU A 246 -24.37 6.98 -22.04
N TYR A 247 -24.53 5.98 -21.20
CA TYR A 247 -23.47 5.10 -20.73
C TYR A 247 -23.99 3.69 -20.57
N ASP A 248 -23.11 2.71 -20.50
CA ASP A 248 -23.43 1.31 -20.33
C ASP A 248 -22.90 0.81 -18.97
N ILE A 249 -23.53 -0.23 -18.43
CA ILE A 249 -23.10 -0.95 -17.20
C ILE A 249 -22.47 -2.26 -17.65
N LYS A 250 -21.16 -2.39 -17.45
CA LYS A 250 -20.39 -3.57 -17.86
C LYS A 250 -20.37 -4.69 -16.83
N GLY A 251 -20.80 -4.42 -15.61
CA GLY A 251 -20.85 -5.41 -14.52
C GLY A 251 -21.29 -4.80 -13.18
N THR A 252 -21.56 -5.67 -12.21
CA THR A 252 -21.89 -5.28 -10.83
C THR A 252 -20.60 -5.10 -10.02
N TYR A 253 -20.11 -3.87 -9.96
CA TYR A 253 -18.83 -3.55 -9.33
C TYR A 253 -19.00 -2.53 -8.19
N TYR A 254 -17.88 -2.03 -7.67
CA TYR A 254 -17.81 -1.23 -6.45
C TYR A 254 -18.01 0.26 -6.68
N LYS A 255 -18.15 0.99 -5.57
CA LYS A 255 -18.02 2.44 -5.50
C LYS A 255 -16.89 2.77 -4.53
N CYS A 256 -15.65 2.83 -5.03
CA CYS A 256 -14.44 3.02 -4.23
C CYS A 256 -13.41 3.98 -4.86
N ASN A 257 -13.89 4.87 -5.73
CA ASN A 257 -13.10 5.93 -6.35
C ASN A 257 -12.68 7.00 -5.33
N MET A 258 -11.57 7.69 -5.60
CA MET A 258 -11.19 8.89 -4.88
C MET A 258 -12.02 10.10 -5.33
N THR A 259 -12.31 11.01 -4.42
CA THR A 259 -12.98 12.29 -4.70
C THR A 259 -11.98 13.42 -4.89
N ASP A 260 -12.37 14.51 -5.58
CA ASP A 260 -11.52 15.69 -5.73
C ASP A 260 -11.26 16.43 -4.42
N ILE A 261 -12.13 16.28 -3.42
CA ILE A 261 -11.87 16.79 -2.06
C ILE A 261 -10.66 16.08 -1.44
N MET A 262 -10.61 14.74 -1.54
CA MET A 262 -9.47 13.94 -1.07
C MET A 262 -8.21 14.27 -1.88
N ALA A 263 -8.34 14.34 -3.20
CA ALA A 263 -7.24 14.66 -4.09
C ALA A 263 -6.69 16.09 -3.86
N ALA A 264 -7.51 17.05 -3.46
CA ALA A 264 -7.08 18.40 -3.10
C ALA A 264 -6.07 18.38 -1.95
N ILE A 265 -6.35 17.62 -0.88
CA ILE A 265 -5.39 17.41 0.21
C ILE A 265 -4.10 16.78 -0.35
N GLY A 266 -4.24 15.71 -1.13
CA GLY A 266 -3.11 14.96 -1.71
C GLY A 266 -2.20 15.83 -2.57
N ILE A 267 -2.72 16.71 -3.42
CA ILE A 267 -1.92 17.59 -4.27
C ILE A 267 -1.01 18.51 -3.44
N VAL A 268 -1.50 19.03 -2.34
CA VAL A 268 -0.71 19.91 -1.46
C VAL A 268 0.30 19.09 -0.65
N GLN A 269 -0.14 17.97 -0.07
CA GLN A 269 0.75 17.03 0.62
C GLN A 269 1.91 16.60 -0.31
N PHE A 270 1.62 16.31 -1.58
CA PHE A 270 2.61 15.87 -2.55
C PHE A 270 3.73 16.90 -2.76
N LYS A 271 3.38 18.18 -2.85
CA LYS A 271 4.36 19.27 -2.97
C LYS A 271 5.31 19.37 -1.78
N ARG A 272 4.81 19.05 -0.58
CA ARG A 272 5.56 19.11 0.68
C ARG A 272 6.26 17.78 1.01
N TYR A 273 5.93 16.71 0.29
CA TYR A 273 6.32 15.35 0.64
C TYR A 273 7.83 15.13 0.75
N PRO A 274 8.70 15.69 -0.13
CA PRO A 274 10.15 15.57 0.03
C PRO A 274 10.67 16.07 1.38
N GLU A 275 10.14 17.20 1.87
CA GLU A 275 10.54 17.77 3.17
C GLU A 275 9.99 16.94 4.34
N LEU A 276 8.78 16.38 4.20
CA LEU A 276 8.22 15.46 5.20
C LEU A 276 9.08 14.19 5.33
N LEU A 277 9.52 13.60 4.23
CA LEU A 277 10.43 12.45 4.24
C LEU A 277 11.80 12.81 4.85
N LYS A 278 12.35 13.95 4.53
CA LYS A 278 13.61 14.44 5.12
C LYS A 278 13.49 14.62 6.63
N ARG A 279 12.37 15.19 7.10
CA ARG A 279 12.10 15.34 8.54
C ARG A 279 11.99 13.99 9.24
N ARG A 280 11.28 13.01 8.66
CA ARG A 280 11.17 11.65 9.19
C ARG A 280 12.54 10.97 9.28
N LYS A 281 13.37 11.10 8.25
CA LYS A 281 14.74 10.58 8.27
C LYS A 281 15.55 11.16 9.43
N ALA A 282 15.49 12.47 9.64
CA ALA A 282 16.18 13.12 10.75
C ALA A 282 15.69 12.65 12.13
N ILE A 283 14.40 12.34 12.28
CA ILE A 283 13.82 11.78 13.52
C ILE A 283 14.35 10.36 13.74
N ILE A 284 14.35 9.51 12.72
CA ILE A 284 14.85 8.14 12.78
C ILE A 284 16.32 8.12 13.19
N THR A 285 17.16 8.96 12.53
CA THR A 285 18.57 9.07 12.90
C THR A 285 18.75 9.40 14.40
N LYS A 286 17.94 10.32 14.94
CA LYS A 286 17.99 10.65 16.36
C LYS A 286 17.55 9.49 17.27
N TYR A 287 16.57 8.67 16.83
CA TYR A 287 16.20 7.46 17.56
C TYR A 287 17.31 6.42 17.51
N ASP A 288 17.95 6.21 16.35
CA ASP A 288 19.08 5.27 16.19
C ASP A 288 20.23 5.65 17.13
N GLU A 289 20.58 6.94 17.20
CA GLU A 289 21.60 7.47 18.11
C GLU A 289 21.19 7.31 19.59
N GLY A 290 19.96 7.68 19.92
CA GLY A 290 19.47 7.69 21.32
C GLY A 290 19.20 6.29 21.89
N LEU A 291 18.99 5.29 21.07
CA LEU A 291 18.71 3.91 21.48
C LEU A 291 19.91 2.96 21.30
N ALA A 292 21.05 3.44 20.80
CA ALA A 292 22.21 2.63 20.45
C ALA A 292 22.74 1.79 21.63
N GLU A 293 22.66 2.32 22.87
CA GLU A 293 23.12 1.64 24.09
C GLU A 293 21.98 0.97 24.88
N CYS A 294 20.72 1.02 24.37
CA CYS A 294 19.58 0.38 25.02
C CYS A 294 19.50 -1.10 24.61
N ASN A 295 19.02 -1.97 25.53
CA ASN A 295 18.78 -3.38 25.22
C ASN A 295 17.49 -3.56 24.39
N VAL A 296 17.51 -3.06 23.17
CA VAL A 296 16.41 -3.11 22.20
C VAL A 296 16.93 -3.49 20.83
N ASP A 297 16.03 -4.02 20.01
CA ASP A 297 16.28 -4.23 18.60
C ASP A 297 15.37 -3.31 17.78
N VAL A 298 15.93 -2.68 16.74
CA VAL A 298 15.23 -1.71 15.90
C VAL A 298 15.41 -2.03 14.43
N LEU A 299 14.46 -1.65 13.59
CA LEU A 299 14.56 -1.83 12.15
C LEU A 299 15.57 -0.86 11.55
N LYS A 300 16.39 -1.36 10.66
CA LYS A 300 17.35 -0.55 9.91
C LYS A 300 16.64 0.10 8.71
N HIS A 301 16.38 1.40 8.81
CA HIS A 301 15.59 2.13 7.81
C HIS A 301 16.37 2.53 6.55
N TYR A 302 17.68 2.65 6.65
CA TYR A 302 18.51 3.16 5.56
C TYR A 302 19.75 2.29 5.38
N THR A 303 19.91 1.74 4.18
CA THR A 303 21.06 0.91 3.78
C THR A 303 21.59 1.36 2.43
N LYS A 304 22.60 0.67 1.89
CA LYS A 304 23.03 0.88 0.52
C LYS A 304 22.01 0.39 -0.52
N GLU A 305 21.17 -0.57 -0.14
CA GLU A 305 20.21 -1.23 -1.02
C GLU A 305 18.85 -0.53 -1.03
N TYR A 306 18.44 0.01 0.12
CA TYR A 306 17.13 0.66 0.22
C TYR A 306 17.12 1.90 1.12
N VAL A 307 16.15 2.76 0.84
CA VAL A 307 15.78 3.93 1.62
C VAL A 307 14.32 3.78 2.00
N SER A 308 14.03 3.66 3.29
CA SER A 308 12.68 3.58 3.83
C SER A 308 11.94 4.92 3.70
N SER A 309 10.61 4.86 3.64
CA SER A 309 9.76 6.04 3.82
C SER A 309 9.74 6.56 5.26
N GLY A 310 10.27 5.79 6.22
CA GLY A 310 10.29 6.15 7.64
C GLY A 310 8.91 6.26 8.26
N HIS A 311 7.99 5.33 7.93
CA HIS A 311 6.60 5.41 8.42
C HIS A 311 6.50 5.10 9.91
N LEU A 312 7.04 3.98 10.37
CA LEU A 312 7.05 3.57 11.78
C LEU A 312 8.48 3.33 12.23
N TYR A 313 8.75 3.62 13.49
CA TYR A 313 9.97 3.22 14.16
C TYR A 313 9.62 2.11 15.15
N LEU A 314 9.85 0.85 14.75
CA LEU A 314 9.54 -0.32 15.56
C LEU A 314 10.70 -0.60 16.52
N VAL A 315 10.35 -0.79 17.80
CA VAL A 315 11.30 -1.12 18.87
C VAL A 315 10.88 -2.45 19.49
N ARG A 316 11.74 -3.45 19.40
CA ARG A 316 11.57 -4.73 20.07
C ARG A 316 12.35 -4.72 21.38
N LEU A 317 11.64 -4.87 22.51
CA LEU A 317 12.22 -4.98 23.82
C LEU A 317 12.80 -6.40 24.00
N LEU A 318 14.12 -6.52 24.01
CA LEU A 318 14.78 -7.82 24.10
C LEU A 318 14.54 -8.45 25.49
N GLU A 319 14.37 -9.77 25.52
CA GLU A 319 14.16 -10.56 26.75
C GLU A 319 12.97 -10.12 27.62
N LYS A 320 11.99 -9.41 27.01
CA LYS A 320 10.77 -8.96 27.69
C LYS A 320 9.54 -9.62 27.10
N ASP A 321 8.59 -9.92 27.98
CA ASP A 321 7.29 -10.48 27.59
C ASP A 321 6.25 -9.40 27.22
N SER A 322 5.06 -9.84 26.84
CA SER A 322 3.96 -8.95 26.49
C SER A 322 3.43 -8.15 27.68
N ALA A 323 3.51 -8.67 28.91
CA ALA A 323 3.08 -7.96 30.12
C ALA A 323 4.00 -6.76 30.40
N TYR A 324 5.32 -6.96 30.28
CA TYR A 324 6.30 -5.90 30.42
C TYR A 324 6.09 -4.82 29.34
N ARG A 325 5.90 -5.23 28.06
CA ARG A 325 5.61 -4.30 26.96
C ARG A 325 4.37 -3.46 27.24
N ASN A 326 3.28 -4.07 27.71
CA ASN A 326 2.04 -3.36 27.99
C ASN A 326 2.23 -2.34 29.12
N ALA A 327 2.93 -2.72 30.22
CA ALA A 327 3.27 -1.80 31.28
C ALA A 327 4.18 -0.65 30.80
N PHE A 328 5.11 -0.93 29.87
CA PHE A 328 5.97 0.08 29.28
C PHE A 328 5.18 1.08 28.44
N ILE A 329 4.21 0.63 27.64
CA ILE A 329 3.30 1.51 26.86
C ILE A 329 2.54 2.45 27.81
N THR A 330 2.02 1.94 28.94
CA THR A 330 1.34 2.75 29.95
C THR A 330 2.28 3.82 30.52
N LYS A 331 3.51 3.44 30.90
CA LYS A 331 4.50 4.40 31.41
C LYS A 331 4.92 5.46 30.40
N MET A 332 4.96 5.13 29.11
CA MET A 332 5.21 6.09 28.04
C MET A 332 4.04 7.09 27.92
N ALA A 333 2.81 6.60 27.99
CA ALA A 333 1.60 7.45 27.96
C ALA A 333 1.55 8.41 29.16
N GLU A 334 1.90 7.94 30.37
CA GLU A 334 2.03 8.78 31.58
C GLU A 334 3.04 9.93 31.42
N ARG A 335 4.05 9.74 30.56
CA ARG A 335 5.05 10.75 30.18
C ARG A 335 4.62 11.61 28.97
N GLY A 336 3.39 11.44 28.50
CA GLY A 336 2.84 12.18 27.37
C GLY A 336 3.31 11.68 26.01
N ILE A 337 3.82 10.43 25.91
CA ILE A 337 4.30 9.85 24.65
C ILE A 337 3.38 8.69 24.27
N ALA A 338 2.55 8.88 23.23
CA ALA A 338 1.68 7.84 22.73
C ALA A 338 2.49 6.81 21.89
N THR A 339 2.36 5.54 22.26
CA THR A 339 2.95 4.39 21.55
C THR A 339 1.88 3.36 21.23
N ASN A 340 2.16 2.46 20.29
CA ASN A 340 1.21 1.43 19.87
C ASN A 340 1.94 0.12 19.54
N VAL A 341 1.18 -0.95 19.33
CA VAL A 341 1.68 -2.25 18.89
C VAL A 341 1.39 -2.43 17.39
N HIS A 342 2.42 -2.69 16.60
CA HIS A 342 2.33 -3.02 15.18
C HIS A 342 3.10 -4.30 14.87
N TYR A 343 2.46 -5.46 14.80
CA TYR A 343 1.04 -5.80 14.95
C TYR A 343 0.86 -6.94 15.97
N LYS A 344 -0.40 -7.24 16.31
CA LYS A 344 -0.75 -8.58 16.77
C LYS A 344 -0.84 -9.46 15.52
N PRO A 345 -0.07 -10.57 15.40
CA PRO A 345 -0.13 -11.44 14.22
C PRO A 345 -1.55 -11.93 13.91
N LEU A 346 -1.92 -12.03 12.63
CA LEU A 346 -3.28 -12.39 12.23
C LEU A 346 -3.79 -13.68 12.88
N PRO A 347 -3.01 -14.79 12.94
CA PRO A 347 -3.47 -16.03 13.54
C PRO A 347 -3.72 -15.95 15.07
N MET A 348 -3.31 -14.86 15.71
CA MET A 348 -3.53 -14.64 17.14
C MET A 348 -4.83 -13.89 17.45
N HIS A 349 -5.58 -13.46 16.43
CA HIS A 349 -6.90 -12.87 16.61
C HIS A 349 -7.96 -13.97 16.79
N SER A 350 -9.11 -13.59 17.34
CA SER A 350 -10.18 -14.53 17.70
C SER A 350 -10.99 -15.09 16.52
N ASN A 351 -10.78 -14.56 15.33
CA ASN A 351 -11.47 -14.99 14.09
C ASN A 351 -10.43 -15.31 13.01
#